data_44597f24dd2730e694600bc78fce5a5e
#
_entry.id   44597f24dd2730e694600bc78fce5a5e
#
_cell.length_a   1.000
_cell.length_b   1.000
_cell.length_c   1.000
_cell.angle_alpha   90.00
_cell.angle_beta   90.00
_cell.angle_gamma   90.00
#
_symmetry.space_group_name_H-M   'P 1'
#
loop_
_entity.id
_entity.type
_entity.pdbx_description
1 polymer ?
#
loop_
_entity_poly.entity_id
_entity_poly.type
_entity_poly.pdbx_seq_one_letter_code
_entity_poly.pdbx_strand_id
1 'polypeptide(L)'
;MTSKNLLLSIHLVIFSFISSHSWAQINAALVWEEFKQLTSQNGFKISALVNRTEKGLKVSDFTLIDIATETKGPTRFEIDLMDIDFLERSDGAVEILPDYDQDITIRAYDGSELSSFVMELLNDKATMMIRGDVGAPVLQINSSLIGVQLKEFTLPEKYQGNNLLDASLIFRGLVSNQAFSGAKQDNSKSAFKADSIDLFLNLDIPTAKMNGLINYELDDISVISQQDNFQSDTSVDLATSLRQGYYALGSYTLGKGLVEFNLSSSDGNLKGKVASENSEVSSLTQDGLLFDAYFTNGIFKLSSSALPIPIDMS
;
A
#
# COMPACT_ATOMS: atom_id res chain seq x y z
N MET A 1 0.19 -12.44 14.67
CA MET A 1 -0.20 -11.14 14.06
C MET A 1 -0.42 -11.40 12.59
N THR A 2 -1.59 -11.15 12.06
CA THR A 2 -1.95 -11.59 10.71
C THR A 2 -1.26 -10.71 9.67
N SER A 3 -0.58 -11.34 8.71
CA SER A 3 0.12 -10.72 7.55
C SER A 3 -0.72 -9.75 6.72
N LYS A 4 -2.02 -9.65 6.99
CA LYS A 4 -2.96 -8.71 6.36
C LYS A 4 -2.62 -7.24 6.61
N ASN A 5 -1.96 -6.91 7.71
CA ASN A 5 -1.69 -5.51 8.05
C ASN A 5 -0.45 -4.94 7.36
N LEU A 6 0.53 -5.76 6.98
CA LEU A 6 1.77 -5.28 6.37
C LEU A 6 1.57 -4.85 4.91
N LEU A 7 0.87 -5.65 4.11
CA LEU A 7 0.57 -5.32 2.70
C LEU A 7 -0.41 -4.15 2.58
N LEU A 8 -1.41 -4.06 3.49
CA LEU A 8 -2.33 -2.92 3.54
C LEU A 8 -1.61 -1.63 3.95
N SER A 9 -0.61 -1.72 4.84
CA SER A 9 0.13 -0.55 5.35
C SER A 9 0.99 0.12 4.27
N ILE A 10 1.62 -0.64 3.38
CA ILE A 10 2.43 -0.07 2.29
C ILE A 10 1.53 0.65 1.27
N HIS A 11 0.35 0.13 0.98
CA HIS A 11 -0.62 0.81 0.10
C HIS A 11 -1.27 2.02 0.77
N LEU A 12 -1.52 1.98 2.09
CA LEU A 12 -2.20 3.05 2.81
C LEU A 12 -1.29 4.26 3.04
N VAL A 13 0.01 4.06 3.23
CA VAL A 13 0.97 5.16 3.46
C VAL A 13 1.12 6.05 2.21
N ILE A 14 0.94 5.51 1.01
CA ILE A 14 1.01 6.32 -0.23
C ILE A 14 -0.33 7.06 -0.49
N PHE A 15 -1.47 6.58 0.04
CA PHE A 15 -2.79 7.04 -0.38
C PHE A 15 -3.62 7.82 0.67
N SER A 16 -3.09 8.06 1.88
CA SER A 16 -3.87 8.74 2.92
C SER A 16 -3.33 10.14 3.23
N PHE A 17 -3.48 11.09 2.35
CA PHE A 17 -3.04 12.45 2.63
C PHE A 17 -4.20 13.41 2.95
N ILE A 18 -4.05 14.14 4.04
CA ILE A 18 -4.43 15.52 4.37
C ILE A 18 -5.70 15.73 5.21
N SER A 19 -5.53 16.23 6.44
CA SER A 19 -6.59 16.80 7.28
C SER A 19 -6.37 18.31 7.56
N SER A 20 -7.45 19.01 7.46
CA SER A 20 -7.80 20.43 7.64
C SER A 20 -6.83 21.44 8.26
N HIS A 21 -6.49 22.50 7.52
CA HIS A 21 -6.42 23.89 8.03
C HIS A 21 -6.66 24.92 6.90
N SER A 22 -7.12 26.11 7.27
CA SER A 22 -7.72 27.14 6.44
C SER A 22 -6.74 27.89 5.51
N TRP A 23 -7.15 28.15 4.27
CA TRP A 23 -6.76 29.29 3.39
C TRP A 23 -5.26 29.62 3.25
N ALA A 24 -4.41 28.63 3.13
CA ALA A 24 -3.02 28.82 2.76
C ALA A 24 -2.71 28.02 1.49
N GLN A 25 -1.88 28.57 0.62
CA GLN A 25 -1.32 27.86 -0.52
C GLN A 25 -0.55 26.63 -0.02
N ILE A 26 -0.70 25.49 -0.68
CA ILE A 26 0.07 24.29 -0.38
C ILE A 26 1.55 24.59 -0.52
N ASN A 27 2.34 24.18 0.46
CA ASN A 27 3.78 24.29 0.46
C ASN A 27 4.43 23.01 1.01
N ALA A 28 5.73 22.86 0.79
CA ALA A 28 6.47 21.66 1.16
C ALA A 28 6.40 21.33 2.66
N ALA A 29 6.40 22.36 3.52
CA ALA A 29 6.32 22.15 4.97
C ALA A 29 4.95 21.58 5.39
N LEU A 30 3.86 22.08 4.83
CA LEU A 30 2.52 21.57 5.10
C LEU A 30 2.38 20.14 4.61
N VAL A 31 2.84 19.82 3.40
CA VAL A 31 2.81 18.46 2.86
C VAL A 31 3.56 17.49 3.78
N TRP A 32 4.73 17.88 4.27
CA TRP A 32 5.49 17.07 5.22
C TRP A 32 4.80 16.89 6.57
N GLU A 33 4.20 17.95 7.15
CA GLU A 33 3.46 17.85 8.41
C GLU A 33 2.26 16.93 8.29
N GLU A 34 1.51 17.03 7.20
CA GLU A 34 0.38 16.13 6.93
C GLU A 34 0.84 14.67 6.77
N PHE A 35 1.93 14.45 6.04
CA PHE A 35 2.52 13.12 5.93
C PHE A 35 2.86 12.53 7.31
N LYS A 36 3.49 13.32 8.18
CA LYS A 36 3.81 12.89 9.56
C LYS A 36 2.55 12.55 10.36
N GLN A 37 1.53 13.40 10.28
CA GLN A 37 0.28 13.19 11.01
C GLN A 37 -0.38 11.88 10.60
N LEU A 38 -0.51 11.62 9.31
CA LEU A 38 -1.13 10.42 8.78
C LEU A 38 -0.35 9.17 9.14
N THR A 39 0.97 9.23 9.00
CA THR A 39 1.86 8.13 9.37
C THR A 39 1.69 7.79 10.85
N SER A 40 1.58 8.81 11.70
CA SER A 40 1.32 8.64 13.13
C SER A 40 -0.07 8.04 13.42
N GLN A 41 -1.11 8.48 12.71
CA GLN A 41 -2.46 7.91 12.81
C GLN A 41 -2.51 6.44 12.40
N ASN A 42 -1.65 6.04 11.46
CA ASN A 42 -1.49 4.65 11.03
C ASN A 42 -0.59 3.81 11.97
N GLY A 43 -0.17 4.35 13.10
CA GLY A 43 0.57 3.62 14.12
C GLY A 43 2.08 3.59 13.92
N PHE A 44 2.63 4.49 13.09
CA PHE A 44 4.07 4.62 12.92
C PHE A 44 4.61 5.89 13.57
N LYS A 45 5.76 5.79 14.18
CA LYS A 45 6.59 6.91 14.60
C LYS A 45 7.60 7.22 13.51
N ILE A 46 7.78 8.51 13.21
CA ILE A 46 8.75 8.99 12.25
C ILE A 46 10.01 9.49 12.96
N SER A 47 11.16 9.07 12.45
CA SER A 47 12.45 9.71 12.70
C SER A 47 13.01 10.19 11.37
N ALA A 48 13.35 11.48 11.24
CA ALA A 48 13.90 12.04 10.00
C ALA A 48 14.67 13.33 10.30
N LEU A 49 15.65 13.65 9.47
CA LEU A 49 16.27 14.97 9.38
C LEU A 49 15.55 15.80 8.33
N VAL A 50 15.07 16.98 8.72
CA VAL A 50 14.32 17.87 7.84
C VAL A 50 15.10 19.15 7.64
N ASN A 51 15.52 19.43 6.42
CA ASN A 51 16.28 20.59 6.04
C ASN A 51 15.48 21.47 5.06
N ARG A 52 15.34 22.76 5.38
CA ARG A 52 14.75 23.71 4.46
C ARG A 52 15.76 24.06 3.36
N THR A 53 15.32 24.03 2.12
CA THR A 53 16.10 24.41 0.94
C THR A 53 15.52 25.69 0.32
N GLU A 54 16.20 26.27 -0.66
CA GLU A 54 15.68 27.42 -1.41
C GLU A 54 14.39 27.11 -2.19
N LYS A 55 14.15 25.82 -2.48
CA LYS A 55 13.03 25.37 -3.31
C LYS A 55 12.01 24.50 -2.56
N GLY A 56 12.11 24.38 -1.23
CA GLY A 56 11.19 23.56 -0.46
C GLY A 56 11.84 22.88 0.75
N LEU A 57 11.69 21.56 0.87
CA LEU A 57 12.26 20.74 1.95
C LEU A 57 12.99 19.53 1.40
N LYS A 58 14.08 19.17 2.08
CA LYS A 58 14.71 17.85 1.96
C LYS A 58 14.52 17.08 3.27
N VAL A 59 14.01 15.86 3.16
CA VAL A 59 13.86 14.90 4.25
C VAL A 59 14.87 13.77 4.02
N SER A 60 15.73 13.53 5.00
CA SER A 60 16.77 12.50 4.97
C SER A 60 16.80 11.70 6.26
N ASP A 61 17.54 10.59 6.27
CA ASP A 61 17.62 9.65 7.41
C ASP A 61 16.20 9.24 7.88
N PHE A 62 15.34 8.91 6.92
CA PHE A 62 13.93 8.73 7.14
C PHE A 62 13.61 7.31 7.56
N THR A 63 13.23 7.12 8.84
CA THR A 63 12.86 5.83 9.42
C THR A 63 11.43 5.85 9.95
N LEU A 64 10.65 4.82 9.62
CA LEU A 64 9.35 4.51 10.20
C LEU A 64 9.51 3.40 11.23
N ILE A 65 8.91 3.59 12.42
CA ILE A 65 8.94 2.64 13.52
C ILE A 65 7.50 2.30 13.91
N ASP A 66 7.11 1.03 13.88
CA ASP A 66 5.78 0.58 14.28
C ASP A 66 5.58 0.73 15.79
N ILE A 67 4.66 1.62 16.21
CA ILE A 67 4.35 1.90 17.61
C ILE A 67 3.65 0.71 18.30
N ALA A 68 2.86 -0.07 17.58
CA ALA A 68 2.12 -1.19 18.16
C ALA A 68 3.06 -2.29 18.68
N THR A 69 4.25 -2.38 18.12
CA THR A 69 5.26 -3.36 18.52
C THR A 69 6.13 -2.87 19.69
N GLU A 70 6.29 -1.55 19.89
CA GLU A 70 6.99 -1.01 21.07
C GLU A 70 6.27 -1.34 22.41
N THR A 71 4.94 -1.53 22.37
CA THR A 71 4.12 -1.66 23.59
C THR A 71 3.60 -3.08 23.88
N LYS A 72 3.62 -3.99 22.89
CA LYS A 72 2.86 -5.27 22.99
C LYS A 72 3.68 -6.56 22.90
N GLY A 73 4.99 -6.50 22.71
CA GLY A 73 5.75 -7.74 22.59
C GLY A 73 7.19 -7.56 22.10
N PRO A 74 7.92 -8.65 21.96
CA PRO A 74 9.32 -8.62 21.52
C PRO A 74 9.51 -8.27 20.04
N THR A 75 8.42 -8.19 19.25
CA THR A 75 8.49 -7.95 17.81
C THR A 75 8.45 -6.45 17.52
N ARG A 76 9.43 -5.94 16.81
CA ARG A 76 9.54 -4.53 16.37
C ARG A 76 9.81 -4.48 14.87
N PHE A 77 9.17 -3.55 14.18
CA PHE A 77 9.42 -3.27 12.77
C PHE A 77 9.99 -1.86 12.61
N GLU A 78 11.01 -1.78 11.78
CA GLU A 78 11.61 -0.52 11.33
C GLU A 78 11.70 -0.55 9.81
N ILE A 79 11.44 0.59 9.16
CA ILE A 79 11.56 0.76 7.73
C ILE A 79 12.40 2.01 7.49
N ASP A 80 13.62 1.83 7.00
CA ASP A 80 14.41 2.96 6.50
C ASP A 80 13.99 3.23 5.06
N LEU A 81 13.55 4.44 4.84
CA LEU A 81 13.11 4.93 3.54
C LEU A 81 14.21 5.79 2.91
N MET A 82 14.09 5.99 1.61
CA MET A 82 14.96 6.88 0.84
C MET A 82 14.78 8.35 1.25
N ASP A 83 15.76 9.17 0.92
CA ASP A 83 15.64 10.63 0.97
C ASP A 83 14.51 11.12 0.07
N ILE A 84 13.82 12.17 0.48
CA ILE A 84 12.71 12.76 -0.30
C ILE A 84 12.91 14.27 -0.38
N ASP A 85 12.88 14.81 -1.59
CA ASP A 85 12.79 16.23 -1.83
C ASP A 85 11.34 16.64 -2.11
N PHE A 86 10.84 17.64 -1.38
CA PHE A 86 9.56 18.31 -1.60
C PHE A 86 9.83 19.67 -2.25
N LEU A 87 9.61 19.77 -3.55
CA LEU A 87 9.93 20.96 -4.34
C LEU A 87 8.69 21.83 -4.58
N GLU A 88 8.74 23.07 -4.13
CA GLU A 88 7.72 24.08 -4.42
C GLU A 88 7.88 24.59 -5.84
N ARG A 89 6.84 24.44 -6.65
CA ARG A 89 6.79 24.85 -8.05
C ARG A 89 6.20 26.25 -8.17
N SER A 90 6.57 26.97 -9.24
CA SER A 90 6.06 28.33 -9.51
C SER A 90 4.55 28.39 -9.77
N ASP A 91 3.91 27.26 -10.11
CA ASP A 91 2.46 27.14 -10.30
C ASP A 91 1.71 26.83 -8.99
N GLY A 92 2.40 26.84 -7.85
CA GLY A 92 1.84 26.56 -6.53
C GLY A 92 1.69 25.07 -6.20
N ALA A 93 2.19 24.18 -7.04
CA ALA A 93 2.25 22.75 -6.74
C ALA A 93 3.48 22.41 -5.87
N VAL A 94 3.39 21.30 -5.15
CA VAL A 94 4.54 20.65 -4.51
C VAL A 94 4.82 19.34 -5.23
N GLU A 95 6.00 19.20 -5.80
CA GLU A 95 6.49 17.98 -6.39
C GLU A 95 7.23 17.17 -5.33
N ILE A 96 6.95 15.88 -5.27
CA ILE A 96 7.58 14.94 -4.35
C ILE A 96 8.54 14.07 -5.17
N LEU A 97 9.82 14.14 -4.82
CA LEU A 97 10.91 13.44 -5.52
C LEU A 97 11.64 12.54 -4.53
N PRO A 98 11.29 11.24 -4.47
CA PRO A 98 12.10 10.26 -3.76
C PRO A 98 13.45 10.07 -4.46
N ASP A 99 14.49 9.81 -3.68
CA ASP A 99 15.80 9.40 -4.21
C ASP A 99 15.74 7.92 -4.60
N TYR A 100 15.45 7.66 -5.84
CA TYR A 100 15.27 6.30 -6.38
C TYR A 100 16.58 5.49 -6.47
N ASP A 101 17.74 6.12 -6.26
CA ASP A 101 19.04 5.42 -6.20
C ASP A 101 19.30 4.81 -4.80
N GLN A 102 18.45 5.10 -3.83
CA GLN A 102 18.52 4.56 -2.48
C GLN A 102 17.61 3.35 -2.28
N ASP A 103 18.12 2.33 -1.61
CA ASP A 103 17.36 1.16 -1.23
C ASP A 103 16.45 1.45 -0.01
N ILE A 104 15.33 0.74 0.07
CA ILE A 104 14.50 0.68 1.28
C ILE A 104 14.95 -0.51 2.12
N THR A 105 15.20 -0.30 3.41
CA THR A 105 15.55 -1.40 4.31
C THR A 105 14.43 -1.65 5.31
N ILE A 106 13.90 -2.86 5.34
CA ILE A 106 12.90 -3.31 6.32
C ILE A 106 13.59 -4.20 7.33
N ARG A 107 13.48 -3.88 8.63
CA ARG A 107 14.01 -4.68 9.74
C ARG A 107 12.86 -5.16 10.62
N ALA A 108 12.88 -6.46 10.90
CA ALA A 108 11.96 -7.08 11.83
C ALA A 108 12.78 -7.72 12.96
N TYR A 109 12.51 -7.30 14.18
CA TYR A 109 13.13 -7.83 15.39
C TYR A 109 12.14 -8.75 16.11
N ASP A 110 12.60 -9.91 16.56
CA ASP A 110 11.88 -10.80 17.47
C ASP A 110 12.78 -11.06 18.68
N GLY A 111 12.61 -10.26 19.73
CA GLY A 111 13.58 -10.17 20.82
C GLY A 111 14.94 -9.66 20.33
N SER A 112 15.98 -10.49 20.41
CA SER A 112 17.33 -10.19 19.90
C SER A 112 17.55 -10.68 18.46
N GLU A 113 16.59 -11.40 17.87
CA GLU A 113 16.69 -11.94 16.51
C GLU A 113 16.32 -10.87 15.50
N LEU A 114 17.11 -10.71 14.45
CA LEU A 114 16.92 -9.74 13.39
C LEU A 114 16.70 -10.44 12.05
N SER A 115 15.62 -10.06 11.36
CA SER A 115 15.44 -10.26 9.93
C SER A 115 15.56 -8.91 9.23
N SER A 116 16.29 -8.87 8.12
CA SER A 116 16.45 -7.65 7.32
C SER A 116 16.18 -7.95 5.86
N PHE A 117 15.49 -7.03 5.19
CA PHE A 117 15.13 -7.10 3.77
C PHE A 117 15.51 -5.77 3.13
N VAL A 118 16.36 -5.82 2.12
CA VAL A 118 16.75 -4.67 1.32
C VAL A 118 15.98 -4.72 0.01
N MET A 119 15.20 -3.67 -0.25
CA MET A 119 14.36 -3.53 -1.43
C MET A 119 14.92 -2.44 -2.33
N GLU A 120 15.14 -2.78 -3.59
CA GLU A 120 15.45 -1.81 -4.63
C GLU A 120 14.17 -1.15 -5.14
N LEU A 121 14.22 0.16 -5.35
CA LEU A 121 13.16 0.91 -6.00
C LEU A 121 13.34 0.89 -7.52
N LEU A 122 12.33 0.38 -8.21
CA LEU A 122 12.24 0.44 -9.66
C LEU A 122 11.44 1.68 -10.05
N ASN A 123 12.01 2.54 -10.87
CA ASN A 123 11.34 3.75 -11.32
C ASN A 123 11.70 4.12 -12.74
N ASP A 124 10.70 4.44 -13.56
CA ASP A 124 10.86 5.09 -14.85
C ASP A 124 9.81 6.20 -15.00
N LYS A 125 10.32 7.44 -15.03
CA LYS A 125 9.53 8.66 -15.23
C LYS A 125 8.37 8.86 -14.25
N ALA A 126 8.53 8.41 -13.00
CA ALA A 126 7.52 8.69 -12.00
C ALA A 126 7.52 10.17 -11.63
N THR A 127 6.32 10.74 -11.56
CA THR A 127 6.05 12.07 -11.05
C THR A 127 4.98 11.99 -9.98
N MET A 128 5.24 12.63 -8.85
CA MET A 128 4.26 12.77 -7.77
C MET A 128 4.09 14.25 -7.45
N MET A 129 2.87 14.76 -7.50
CA MET A 129 2.57 16.17 -7.33
C MET A 129 1.34 16.36 -6.44
N ILE A 130 1.42 17.35 -5.57
CA ILE A 130 0.25 17.83 -4.81
C ILE A 130 -0.07 19.24 -5.28
N ARG A 131 -1.32 19.47 -5.65
CA ARG A 131 -1.85 20.72 -6.18
C ARG A 131 -3.11 21.15 -5.44
N GLY A 132 -3.52 22.40 -5.63
CA GLY A 132 -4.75 22.95 -5.10
C GLY A 132 -4.54 23.71 -3.80
N ASP A 133 -5.63 23.93 -3.06
CA ASP A 133 -5.63 24.59 -1.76
C ASP A 133 -5.54 23.56 -0.63
N VAL A 134 -5.12 24.00 0.55
CA VAL A 134 -5.02 23.13 1.74
C VAL A 134 -6.35 22.46 2.09
N GLY A 135 -7.49 23.12 1.80
CA GLY A 135 -8.82 22.53 2.03
C GLY A 135 -9.32 21.60 0.90
N ALA A 136 -8.62 21.56 -0.24
CA ALA A 136 -9.01 20.79 -1.42
C ALA A 136 -7.79 20.33 -2.23
N PRO A 137 -6.85 19.60 -1.62
CA PRO A 137 -5.65 19.14 -2.31
C PRO A 137 -5.97 18.03 -3.31
N VAL A 138 -5.16 17.97 -4.35
CA VAL A 138 -5.19 16.89 -5.34
C VAL A 138 -3.80 16.29 -5.42
N LEU A 139 -3.70 15.01 -5.06
CA LEU A 139 -2.50 14.19 -5.27
C LEU A 139 -2.56 13.56 -6.66
N GLN A 140 -1.52 13.73 -7.43
CA GLN A 140 -1.35 13.14 -8.76
C GLN A 140 -0.09 12.30 -8.79
N ILE A 141 -0.19 11.07 -9.27
CA ILE A 141 0.94 10.16 -9.49
C ILE A 141 0.86 9.67 -10.93
N ASN A 142 1.95 9.81 -11.67
CA ASN A 142 2.08 9.24 -13.00
C ASN A 142 3.44 8.54 -13.09
N SER A 143 3.47 7.33 -13.64
CA SER A 143 4.70 6.59 -13.87
C SER A 143 4.53 5.60 -15.01
N SER A 144 5.51 5.47 -15.88
CA SER A 144 5.55 4.37 -16.83
C SER A 144 5.92 3.04 -16.16
N LEU A 145 6.74 3.11 -15.10
CA LEU A 145 7.07 1.97 -14.25
C LEU A 145 7.41 2.49 -12.85
N ILE A 146 6.80 1.92 -11.83
CA ILE A 146 7.20 2.07 -10.44
C ILE A 146 7.01 0.75 -9.70
N GLY A 147 7.95 0.40 -8.84
CA GLY A 147 7.86 -0.85 -8.09
C GLY A 147 8.96 -1.00 -7.07
N VAL A 148 8.93 -2.14 -6.41
CA VAL A 148 9.97 -2.58 -5.48
C VAL A 148 10.35 -4.02 -5.79
N GLN A 149 11.62 -4.32 -5.66
CA GLN A 149 12.15 -5.68 -5.82
C GLN A 149 13.10 -6.00 -4.66
N LEU A 150 13.00 -7.21 -4.14
CA LEU A 150 13.94 -7.67 -3.11
C LEU A 150 15.34 -7.83 -3.73
N LYS A 151 16.33 -7.18 -3.11
CA LYS A 151 17.73 -7.21 -3.51
C LYS A 151 18.55 -8.13 -2.62
N GLU A 152 18.34 -8.01 -1.31
CA GLU A 152 19.05 -8.78 -0.30
C GLU A 152 18.14 -9.09 0.88
N PHE A 153 18.39 -10.20 1.55
CA PHE A 153 17.73 -10.51 2.81
C PHE A 153 18.67 -11.23 3.78
N THR A 154 18.40 -11.04 5.06
CA THR A 154 19.07 -11.74 6.16
C THR A 154 18.01 -12.31 7.09
N LEU A 155 18.15 -13.57 7.47
CA LEU A 155 17.30 -14.23 8.45
C LEU A 155 18.09 -14.54 9.73
N PRO A 156 17.41 -14.72 10.88
CA PRO A 156 18.01 -15.18 12.12
C PRO A 156 18.81 -16.48 11.94
N GLU A 157 19.82 -16.68 12.79
CA GLU A 157 20.72 -17.87 12.72
C GLU A 157 19.94 -19.21 12.64
N LYS A 158 18.85 -19.33 13.37
CA LYS A 158 18.02 -20.56 13.37
C LYS A 158 17.40 -20.89 12.00
N TYR A 159 17.33 -19.91 11.10
CA TYR A 159 16.82 -20.05 9.73
C TYR A 159 17.91 -19.89 8.68
N GLN A 160 19.18 -19.81 9.07
CA GLN A 160 20.30 -19.76 8.12
C GLN A 160 20.44 -21.07 7.35
N GLY A 161 20.82 -20.96 6.09
CA GLY A 161 21.00 -22.09 5.19
C GLY A 161 20.95 -21.64 3.73
N ASN A 162 20.73 -22.58 2.83
CA ASN A 162 20.52 -22.26 1.41
C ASN A 162 19.07 -21.78 1.20
N ASN A 163 18.77 -20.61 1.74
CA ASN A 163 17.45 -19.98 1.62
C ASN A 163 17.33 -19.27 0.27
N LEU A 164 16.17 -19.39 -0.34
CA LEU A 164 15.77 -18.58 -1.48
C LEU A 164 14.62 -17.67 -1.04
N LEU A 165 14.76 -16.39 -1.32
CA LEU A 165 13.66 -15.43 -1.24
C LEU A 165 13.80 -14.44 -2.40
N ASP A 166 12.78 -14.38 -3.23
CA ASP A 166 12.67 -13.42 -4.32
C ASP A 166 11.28 -12.81 -4.27
N ALA A 167 11.18 -11.49 -4.32
CA ALA A 167 9.91 -10.78 -4.20
C ALA A 167 9.95 -9.50 -5.01
N SER A 168 8.86 -9.22 -5.71
CA SER A 168 8.69 -7.94 -6.42
C SER A 168 7.23 -7.53 -6.45
N LEU A 169 7.01 -6.20 -6.49
CA LEU A 169 5.72 -5.59 -6.77
C LEU A 169 5.96 -4.46 -7.78
N ILE A 170 5.38 -4.59 -8.97
CA ILE A 170 5.64 -3.68 -10.08
C ILE A 170 4.31 -3.18 -10.64
N PHE A 171 4.21 -1.88 -10.84
CA PHE A 171 3.11 -1.19 -11.51
C PHE A 171 3.64 -0.61 -12.83
N ARG A 172 2.93 -0.84 -13.93
CA ARG A 172 3.23 -0.23 -15.24
C ARG A 172 2.07 0.63 -15.69
N GLY A 173 2.40 1.74 -16.35
CA GLY A 173 1.42 2.69 -16.86
C GLY A 173 0.54 3.27 -15.74
N LEU A 174 1.12 3.52 -14.56
CA LEU A 174 0.38 4.01 -13.40
C LEU A 174 -0.05 5.47 -13.59
N VAL A 175 -1.34 5.71 -13.46
CA VAL A 175 -1.94 7.05 -13.34
C VAL A 175 -2.88 7.04 -12.14
N SER A 176 -2.64 7.90 -11.19
CA SER A 176 -3.49 8.06 -10.01
C SER A 176 -3.79 9.53 -9.75
N ASN A 177 -5.06 9.83 -9.49
CA ASN A 177 -5.53 11.13 -9.07
C ASN A 177 -6.42 10.96 -7.85
N GLN A 178 -6.10 11.66 -6.78
CA GLN A 178 -6.91 11.67 -5.57
C GLN A 178 -7.18 13.11 -5.15
N ALA A 179 -8.44 13.49 -5.14
CA ALA A 179 -8.92 14.80 -4.74
C ALA A 179 -9.66 14.70 -3.41
N PHE A 180 -9.40 15.63 -2.52
CA PHE A 180 -10.06 15.78 -1.24
C PHE A 180 -10.84 17.07 -1.19
N SER A 181 -11.93 17.10 -0.43
CA SER A 181 -12.76 18.30 -0.22
C SER A 181 -13.55 18.19 1.09
N GLY A 182 -14.15 19.32 1.50
CA GLY A 182 -14.84 19.43 2.79
C GLY A 182 -13.96 20.06 3.86
N ALA A 183 -14.60 20.61 4.90
CA ALA A 183 -13.90 21.34 5.97
C ALA A 183 -12.95 20.45 6.79
N LYS A 184 -13.19 19.14 6.79
CA LYS A 184 -12.37 18.12 7.44
C LYS A 184 -11.74 17.17 6.42
N GLN A 185 -11.83 17.50 5.11
CA GLN A 185 -11.46 16.61 4.00
C GLN A 185 -12.14 15.23 4.09
N ASP A 186 -13.35 15.26 4.59
CA ASP A 186 -14.22 14.12 4.78
C ASP A 186 -14.82 13.59 3.47
N ASN A 187 -14.58 14.30 2.35
CA ASN A 187 -14.98 13.87 1.03
C ASN A 187 -13.74 13.60 0.19
N SER A 188 -13.72 12.48 -0.51
CA SER A 188 -12.64 12.13 -1.42
C SER A 188 -13.18 11.56 -2.73
N LYS A 189 -12.46 11.86 -3.82
CA LYS A 189 -12.62 11.21 -5.11
C LYS A 189 -11.28 10.70 -5.56
N SER A 190 -11.20 9.45 -5.94
CA SER A 190 -9.99 8.87 -6.49
C SER A 190 -10.25 8.17 -7.81
N ALA A 191 -9.28 8.27 -8.69
CA ALA A 191 -9.19 7.50 -9.90
C ALA A 191 -7.77 6.92 -9.98
N PHE A 192 -7.69 5.62 -10.14
CA PHE A 192 -6.46 4.87 -10.29
C PHE A 192 -6.55 4.06 -11.57
N LYS A 193 -5.51 4.07 -12.35
CA LYS A 193 -5.36 3.25 -13.55
C LYS A 193 -3.95 2.70 -13.63
N ALA A 194 -3.82 1.44 -14.04
CA ALA A 194 -2.53 0.84 -14.38
C ALA A 194 -2.70 -0.09 -15.58
N ASP A 195 -1.69 -0.11 -16.45
CA ASP A 195 -1.67 -1.07 -17.57
C ASP A 195 -1.42 -2.47 -17.04
N SER A 196 -0.52 -2.63 -16.05
CA SER A 196 -0.38 -3.89 -15.31
C SER A 196 0.07 -3.69 -13.86
N ILE A 197 -0.25 -4.67 -13.02
CA ILE A 197 0.28 -4.86 -11.67
C ILE A 197 0.79 -6.29 -11.57
N ASP A 198 2.08 -6.45 -11.27
CA ASP A 198 2.71 -7.74 -11.06
C ASP A 198 3.21 -7.84 -9.62
N LEU A 199 2.76 -8.85 -8.89
CA LEU A 199 3.33 -9.22 -7.60
C LEU A 199 3.86 -10.64 -7.69
N PHE A 200 5.13 -10.79 -7.40
CA PHE A 200 5.82 -12.06 -7.37
C PHE A 200 6.43 -12.29 -5.99
N LEU A 201 6.28 -13.51 -5.48
CA LEU A 201 6.97 -13.98 -4.29
C LEU A 201 7.35 -15.44 -4.50
N ASN A 202 8.64 -15.73 -4.39
CA ASN A 202 9.16 -17.08 -4.37
C ASN A 202 10.05 -17.26 -3.12
N LEU A 203 9.72 -18.21 -2.28
CA LEU A 203 10.48 -18.47 -1.07
C LEU A 203 10.77 -19.98 -0.92
N ASP A 204 11.97 -20.30 -0.46
CA ASP A 204 12.35 -21.63 0.01
C ASP A 204 13.25 -21.48 1.23
N ILE A 205 12.74 -21.88 2.39
CA ILE A 205 13.43 -21.85 3.69
C ILE A 205 13.48 -23.27 4.25
N PRO A 206 14.47 -24.08 3.84
CA PRO A 206 14.52 -25.50 4.18
C PRO A 206 14.53 -25.77 5.68
N THR A 207 15.21 -24.92 6.46
CA THR A 207 15.30 -25.05 7.93
C THR A 207 13.93 -24.85 8.61
N ALA A 208 13.06 -24.00 8.04
CA ALA A 208 11.69 -23.82 8.49
C ALA A 208 10.71 -24.79 7.81
N LYS A 209 11.19 -25.65 6.87
CA LYS A 209 10.34 -26.50 6.01
C LYS A 209 9.23 -25.69 5.32
N MET A 210 9.57 -24.50 4.86
CA MET A 210 8.65 -23.61 4.16
C MET A 210 9.13 -23.43 2.73
N ASN A 211 8.24 -23.62 1.79
CA ASN A 211 8.41 -23.15 0.43
C ASN A 211 7.10 -22.52 -0.08
N GLY A 212 7.23 -21.60 -1.02
CA GLY A 212 6.06 -20.89 -1.50
C GLY A 212 6.33 -20.12 -2.80
N LEU A 213 5.31 -20.16 -3.64
CA LEU A 213 5.23 -19.33 -4.84
C LEU A 213 3.91 -18.60 -4.84
N ILE A 214 3.95 -17.29 -5.02
CA ILE A 214 2.78 -16.46 -5.31
C ILE A 214 3.09 -15.69 -6.58
N ASN A 215 2.23 -15.82 -7.56
CA ASN A 215 2.25 -15.03 -8.78
C ASN A 215 0.90 -14.34 -8.93
N TYR A 216 0.90 -13.03 -9.04
CA TYR A 216 -0.28 -12.21 -9.18
C TYR A 216 -0.05 -11.23 -10.31
N GLU A 217 -0.80 -11.38 -11.37
CA GLU A 217 -0.72 -10.57 -12.59
C GLU A 217 -2.11 -9.99 -12.87
N LEU A 218 -2.19 -8.68 -12.96
CA LEU A 218 -3.40 -7.96 -13.36
C LEU A 218 -3.07 -7.04 -14.53
N ASP A 219 -3.93 -7.03 -15.53
CA ASP A 219 -3.83 -6.16 -16.70
C ASP A 219 -5.08 -5.26 -16.81
N ASP A 220 -4.87 -4.06 -17.36
CA ASP A 220 -5.94 -3.09 -17.65
C ASP A 220 -6.81 -2.77 -16.42
N ILE A 221 -6.15 -2.39 -15.32
CA ILE A 221 -6.83 -2.07 -14.06
C ILE A 221 -7.33 -0.64 -14.11
N SER A 222 -8.59 -0.44 -13.74
CA SER A 222 -9.14 0.88 -13.44
C SER A 222 -9.97 0.83 -12.17
N VAL A 223 -9.73 1.79 -11.29
CA VAL A 223 -10.47 1.94 -10.03
C VAL A 223 -10.95 3.38 -9.95
N ILE A 224 -12.23 3.56 -9.73
CA ILE A 224 -12.83 4.87 -9.44
C ILE A 224 -13.53 4.72 -8.09
N SER A 225 -13.27 5.64 -7.19
CA SER A 225 -13.99 5.68 -5.92
C SER A 225 -14.36 7.11 -5.54
N GLN A 226 -15.48 7.23 -4.84
CA GLN A 226 -15.93 8.44 -4.19
C GLN A 226 -16.38 8.10 -2.79
N GLN A 227 -15.99 8.91 -1.83
CA GLN A 227 -16.42 8.79 -0.44
C GLN A 227 -16.83 10.18 0.05
N ASP A 228 -17.94 10.24 0.76
CA ASP A 228 -18.45 11.46 1.38
C ASP A 228 -18.70 11.16 2.88
N ASN A 229 -18.43 12.15 3.73
CA ASN A 229 -18.53 12.04 5.20
C ASN A 229 -17.65 10.91 5.79
N PHE A 230 -16.48 10.70 5.22
CA PHE A 230 -15.52 9.72 5.74
C PHE A 230 -15.01 10.17 7.11
N GLN A 231 -15.17 9.33 8.12
CA GLN A 231 -14.60 9.58 9.44
C GLN A 231 -13.31 8.77 9.57
N SER A 232 -12.20 9.48 9.73
CA SER A 232 -10.89 8.87 9.97
C SER A 232 -10.75 8.23 11.37
N ASP A 233 -11.74 8.42 12.25
CA ASP A 233 -11.75 7.81 13.58
C ASP A 233 -12.08 6.32 13.48
N THR A 234 -11.05 5.49 13.58
CA THR A 234 -11.15 4.02 13.55
C THR A 234 -11.93 3.43 14.72
N SER A 235 -12.32 4.24 15.71
CA SER A 235 -13.18 3.83 16.82
C SER A 235 -14.67 3.80 16.45
N VAL A 236 -15.05 4.43 15.35
CA VAL A 236 -16.43 4.49 14.87
C VAL A 236 -16.73 3.26 14.02
N ASP A 237 -17.70 2.46 14.41
CA ASP A 237 -18.15 1.32 13.62
C ASP A 237 -18.90 1.76 12.35
N LEU A 238 -18.92 0.90 11.34
CA LEU A 238 -19.54 1.16 10.03
C LEU A 238 -21.02 1.55 10.17
N ALA A 239 -21.77 0.92 11.07
CA ALA A 239 -23.19 1.19 11.25
C ALA A 239 -23.43 2.62 11.80
N THR A 240 -22.53 3.10 12.63
CA THR A 240 -22.55 4.48 13.14
C THR A 240 -22.17 5.46 12.03
N SER A 241 -21.15 5.17 11.25
CA SER A 241 -20.74 6.00 10.10
C SER A 241 -21.88 6.13 9.07
N LEU A 242 -22.57 5.03 8.73
CA LEU A 242 -23.72 5.04 7.84
C LEU A 242 -24.86 5.92 8.35
N ARG A 243 -25.17 5.86 9.66
CA ARG A 243 -26.18 6.74 10.28
C ARG A 243 -25.78 8.22 10.25
N GLN A 244 -24.50 8.52 10.17
CA GLN A 244 -23.96 9.88 10.06
C GLN A 244 -23.84 10.35 8.61
N GLY A 245 -24.36 9.58 7.66
CA GLY A 245 -24.40 9.95 6.25
C GLY A 245 -23.13 9.56 5.48
N TYR A 246 -22.37 8.57 5.96
CA TYR A 246 -21.27 8.00 5.18
C TYR A 246 -21.82 7.42 3.87
N TYR A 247 -21.20 7.83 2.78
CA TYR A 247 -21.46 7.36 1.45
C TYR A 247 -20.16 6.92 0.79
N ALA A 248 -20.18 5.78 0.13
CA ALA A 248 -19.06 5.33 -0.67
C ALA A 248 -19.56 4.67 -1.96
N LEU A 249 -18.96 5.06 -3.07
CA LEU A 249 -19.16 4.45 -4.38
C LEU A 249 -17.80 3.96 -4.87
N GLY A 250 -17.73 2.73 -5.35
CA GLY A 250 -16.53 2.16 -5.96
C GLY A 250 -16.89 1.43 -7.24
N SER A 251 -16.04 1.56 -8.26
CA SER A 251 -16.06 0.77 -9.48
C SER A 251 -14.65 0.30 -9.77
N TYR A 252 -14.53 -0.98 -10.02
CA TYR A 252 -13.27 -1.65 -10.33
C TYR A 252 -13.45 -2.38 -11.65
N THR A 253 -12.58 -2.13 -12.61
CA THR A 253 -12.53 -2.90 -13.85
C THR A 253 -11.16 -3.54 -13.98
N LEU A 254 -11.14 -4.75 -14.53
CA LEU A 254 -9.96 -5.57 -14.73
C LEU A 254 -10.07 -6.27 -16.07
N GLY A 255 -9.13 -6.02 -16.97
CA GLY A 255 -9.09 -6.68 -18.27
C GLY A 255 -8.75 -8.16 -18.11
N LYS A 256 -7.61 -8.45 -17.50
CA LYS A 256 -7.20 -9.82 -17.16
C LYS A 256 -6.66 -9.89 -15.77
N GLY A 257 -6.89 -11.02 -15.10
CA GLY A 257 -6.36 -11.30 -13.78
C GLY A 257 -5.92 -12.74 -13.67
N LEU A 258 -4.74 -12.95 -13.11
CA LEU A 258 -4.21 -14.25 -12.75
C LEU A 258 -3.63 -14.18 -11.35
N VAL A 259 -4.10 -15.05 -10.48
CA VAL A 259 -3.50 -15.29 -9.16
C VAL A 259 -3.19 -16.76 -9.04
N GLU A 260 -1.92 -17.09 -8.94
CA GLU A 260 -1.45 -18.44 -8.66
C GLU A 260 -0.67 -18.45 -7.37
N PHE A 261 -0.94 -19.42 -6.53
CA PHE A 261 -0.17 -19.63 -5.32
C PHE A 261 0.02 -21.13 -5.03
N ASN A 262 1.18 -21.45 -4.49
CA ASN A 262 1.54 -22.78 -4.03
C ASN A 262 2.41 -22.63 -2.80
N LEU A 263 1.82 -22.83 -1.63
CA LEU A 263 2.48 -22.65 -0.33
C LEU A 263 2.54 -24.00 0.37
N SER A 264 3.70 -24.34 0.90
CA SER A 264 3.94 -25.57 1.62
C SER A 264 4.67 -25.30 2.92
N SER A 265 4.28 -25.99 3.99
CA SER A 265 4.96 -25.97 5.28
C SER A 265 4.92 -27.34 5.92
N SER A 266 5.53 -27.50 7.12
CA SER A 266 5.40 -28.71 7.92
C SER A 266 3.94 -29.08 8.23
N ASP A 267 3.04 -28.12 8.24
CA ASP A 267 1.65 -28.26 8.68
C ASP A 267 0.69 -28.52 7.51
N GLY A 268 1.15 -28.38 6.27
CA GLY A 268 0.36 -28.69 5.09
C GLY A 268 0.68 -27.84 3.86
N ASN A 269 -0.09 -28.09 2.80
CA ASN A 269 0.03 -27.41 1.52
C ASN A 269 -1.26 -26.65 1.18
N LEU A 270 -1.11 -25.47 0.62
CA LEU A 270 -2.19 -24.68 0.05
C LEU A 270 -1.81 -24.31 -1.39
N LYS A 271 -2.64 -24.69 -2.34
CA LYS A 271 -2.44 -24.38 -3.76
C LYS A 271 -3.72 -23.85 -4.36
N GLY A 272 -3.62 -22.80 -5.14
CA GLY A 272 -4.77 -22.24 -5.83
C GLY A 272 -4.41 -21.53 -7.11
N LYS A 273 -5.42 -21.38 -7.96
CA LYS A 273 -5.38 -20.58 -9.16
C LYS A 273 -6.71 -19.88 -9.33
N VAL A 274 -6.67 -18.56 -9.49
CA VAL A 274 -7.82 -17.74 -9.87
C VAL A 274 -7.44 -17.01 -11.16
N ALA A 275 -8.26 -17.13 -12.17
CA ALA A 275 -8.10 -16.36 -13.40
C ALA A 275 -9.42 -15.74 -13.78
N SER A 276 -9.40 -14.52 -14.26
CA SER A 276 -10.57 -13.80 -14.75
C SER A 276 -10.22 -12.97 -15.98
N GLU A 277 -11.22 -12.70 -16.80
CA GLU A 277 -11.12 -11.80 -17.93
C GLU A 277 -12.32 -10.85 -17.93
N ASN A 278 -12.09 -9.57 -18.21
CA ASN A 278 -13.11 -8.53 -18.29
C ASN A 278 -14.05 -8.51 -17.06
N SER A 279 -13.44 -8.46 -15.88
CA SER A 279 -14.18 -8.41 -14.62
C SER A 279 -14.54 -6.97 -14.27
N GLU A 280 -15.75 -6.78 -13.79
CA GLU A 280 -16.23 -5.52 -13.23
C GLU A 280 -16.82 -5.79 -11.84
N VAL A 281 -16.44 -4.94 -10.90
CA VAL A 281 -16.98 -4.95 -9.54
C VAL A 281 -17.38 -3.54 -9.19
N SER A 282 -18.63 -3.35 -8.80
CA SER A 282 -19.11 -2.07 -8.29
C SER A 282 -19.63 -2.23 -6.86
N SER A 283 -19.47 -1.20 -6.07
CA SER A 283 -19.99 -1.14 -4.71
C SER A 283 -20.61 0.22 -4.44
N LEU A 284 -21.76 0.22 -3.80
CA LEU A 284 -22.43 1.42 -3.30
C LEU A 284 -22.76 1.20 -1.83
N THR A 285 -22.35 2.14 -0.99
CA THR A 285 -22.69 2.16 0.43
C THR A 285 -23.48 3.42 0.72
N GLN A 286 -24.77 3.28 0.94
CA GLN A 286 -25.69 4.36 1.29
C GLN A 286 -26.84 3.73 2.07
N ASP A 287 -27.19 4.21 3.25
CA ASP A 287 -28.26 3.66 4.12
C ASP A 287 -28.24 2.13 4.31
N GLY A 288 -27.15 1.50 3.91
CA GLY A 288 -26.90 0.06 3.87
C GLY A 288 -25.74 -0.25 2.93
N LEU A 289 -25.33 -1.50 2.86
CA LEU A 289 -24.30 -1.97 1.96
C LEU A 289 -24.93 -2.68 0.77
N LEU A 290 -24.73 -2.15 -0.44
CA LEU A 290 -25.00 -2.83 -1.69
C LEU A 290 -23.65 -3.21 -2.33
N PHE A 291 -23.51 -4.45 -2.73
CA PHE A 291 -22.33 -4.96 -3.40
C PHE A 291 -22.77 -5.78 -4.62
N ASP A 292 -22.34 -5.33 -5.81
CA ASP A 292 -22.54 -6.05 -7.06
C ASP A 292 -21.18 -6.45 -7.63
N ALA A 293 -21.03 -7.72 -8.00
CA ALA A 293 -19.83 -8.24 -8.63
C ALA A 293 -20.19 -9.05 -9.88
N TYR A 294 -19.57 -8.69 -10.99
CA TYR A 294 -19.71 -9.39 -12.26
C TYR A 294 -18.36 -9.96 -12.67
N PHE A 295 -18.32 -11.27 -12.88
CA PHE A 295 -17.15 -11.96 -13.40
C PHE A 295 -17.51 -12.61 -14.72
N THR A 296 -16.82 -12.28 -15.78
CA THR A 296 -16.94 -12.94 -17.07
C THR A 296 -15.70 -13.82 -17.31
N ASN A 297 -15.93 -15.09 -17.70
CA ASN A 297 -14.87 -16.07 -18.00
C ASN A 297 -13.88 -16.32 -16.85
N GLY A 298 -14.40 -16.46 -15.62
CA GLY A 298 -13.60 -16.77 -14.45
C GLY A 298 -13.27 -18.27 -14.32
N ILE A 299 -12.07 -18.61 -13.87
CA ILE A 299 -11.67 -19.96 -13.45
C ILE A 299 -11.21 -19.86 -11.99
N PHE A 300 -11.84 -20.64 -11.13
CA PHE A 300 -11.43 -20.77 -9.74
C PHE A 300 -11.06 -22.23 -9.45
N LYS A 301 -9.83 -22.43 -8.94
CA LYS A 301 -9.34 -23.74 -8.50
C LYS A 301 -8.60 -23.56 -7.18
N LEU A 302 -9.06 -24.27 -6.16
CA LEU A 302 -8.41 -24.29 -4.86
C LEU A 302 -8.20 -25.75 -4.44
N SER A 303 -7.01 -26.09 -3.97
CA SER A 303 -6.72 -27.39 -3.34
C SER A 303 -5.93 -27.18 -2.06
N SER A 304 -6.30 -27.90 -1.00
CA SER A 304 -5.60 -27.90 0.27
C SER A 304 -5.50 -29.31 0.82
N SER A 305 -4.34 -29.69 1.31
CA SER A 305 -4.13 -30.97 2.01
C SER A 305 -4.28 -30.87 3.53
N ALA A 306 -4.35 -29.64 4.07
CA ALA A 306 -4.36 -29.40 5.51
C ALA A 306 -5.72 -28.94 6.06
N LEU A 307 -6.66 -28.54 5.20
CA LEU A 307 -7.98 -28.08 5.63
C LEU A 307 -9.04 -29.15 5.29
N PRO A 308 -9.75 -29.69 6.28
CA PRO A 308 -10.84 -30.64 6.05
C PRO A 308 -12.14 -29.95 5.61
N ILE A 309 -12.08 -28.76 5.05
CA ILE A 309 -13.26 -28.00 4.62
C ILE A 309 -13.44 -28.23 3.12
N PRO A 310 -14.44 -28.97 2.68
CA PRO A 310 -14.85 -28.95 1.29
C PRO A 310 -15.48 -27.57 1.03
N ILE A 311 -14.75 -26.70 0.34
CA ILE A 311 -15.33 -25.48 -0.21
C ILE A 311 -15.99 -25.91 -1.51
N ASP A 312 -17.26 -26.23 -1.45
CA ASP A 312 -18.11 -26.40 -2.63
C ASP A 312 -18.69 -25.01 -2.97
N MET A 313 -18.11 -24.40 -4.00
CA MET A 313 -18.63 -23.17 -4.60
C MET A 313 -19.14 -23.52 -6.00
N SER A 314 -20.27 -24.18 -6.07
CA SER A 314 -21.03 -24.37 -7.29
C SER A 314 -22.04 -23.27 -7.49
#